data_84368066d3f46840f7433886282cdaae
#
_entry.id   84368066d3f46840f7433886282cdaae
#
_cell.length_a   1.000
_cell.length_b   1.000
_cell.length_c   1.000
_cell.angle_alpha   90.00
_cell.angle_beta   90.00
_cell.angle_gamma   90.00
#
_symmetry.space_group_name_H-M   'P 1'
#
loop_
_entity.id
_entity.type
_entity.pdbx_description
1 polymer ?
#
loop_
_entity_poly.entity_id
_entity_poly.type
_entity_poly.pdbx_seq_one_letter_code
_entity_poly.pdbx_strand_id
1 'polypeptide(L)'
;MYFRDIIGLHDVKRHLVESVQRGFIPHARIFHGPEGVGKLPLAIAYARYLNCSFRGADDACGECPSCHKFDKLAHPDLHFVFPVVKSKVSDEYLPEWRQFLSEKHYFTLSNWLSCIDAQNAQGLIYARESEEIIRKLNLKVYEAPYKVMIVWLPEKMHESCANKLLKMVEE
;
A
#
# COMPACT_ATOMS: atom_id res chain seq x y z
N MET A 1 8.59 4.88 -6.20
CA MET A 1 7.88 6.00 -5.54
C MET A 1 8.64 6.41 -4.30
N TYR A 2 8.97 7.68 -4.20
CA TYR A 2 9.63 8.34 -3.08
C TYR A 2 8.78 9.53 -2.63
N PHE A 3 9.04 10.10 -1.46
CA PHE A 3 8.36 11.33 -1.03
C PHE A 3 8.59 12.50 -2.01
N ARG A 4 9.80 12.58 -2.59
CA ARG A 4 10.13 13.60 -3.60
C ARG A 4 9.33 13.48 -4.90
N ASP A 5 8.85 12.30 -5.26
CA ASP A 5 8.06 12.07 -6.47
C ASP A 5 6.59 12.52 -6.34
N ILE A 6 6.15 12.80 -5.11
CA ILE A 6 4.75 13.13 -4.82
C ILE A 6 4.57 14.65 -4.86
N ILE A 7 3.62 15.12 -5.66
CA ILE A 7 3.33 16.55 -5.79
C ILE A 7 2.67 17.08 -4.52
N GLY A 8 3.17 18.16 -3.96
CA GLY A 8 2.62 18.81 -2.78
C GLY A 8 2.73 17.97 -1.50
N LEU A 9 1.73 18.05 -0.64
CA LEU A 9 1.60 17.32 0.63
C LEU A 9 2.80 17.50 1.59
N HIS A 10 3.47 18.67 1.56
CA HIS A 10 4.72 18.93 2.30
C HIS A 10 4.58 18.69 3.80
N ASP A 11 3.51 19.17 4.43
CA ASP A 11 3.28 19.00 5.86
C ASP A 11 3.01 17.54 6.23
N VAL A 12 2.26 16.81 5.40
CA VAL A 12 1.97 15.40 5.63
C VAL A 12 3.26 14.57 5.51
N LYS A 13 4.07 14.82 4.48
CA LYS A 13 5.37 14.14 4.28
C LYS A 13 6.29 14.40 5.48
N ARG A 14 6.44 15.65 5.89
CA ARG A 14 7.24 16.03 7.06
C ARG A 14 6.76 15.29 8.30
N HIS A 15 5.45 15.30 8.58
CA HIS A 15 4.87 14.59 9.72
C HIS A 15 5.17 13.09 9.68
N LEU A 16 5.08 12.44 8.51
CA LEU A 16 5.39 11.02 8.34
C LEU A 16 6.86 10.73 8.63
N VAL A 17 7.76 11.54 8.08
CA VAL A 17 9.21 11.42 8.29
C VAL A 17 9.55 11.60 9.77
N GLU A 18 9.06 12.67 10.41
CA GLU A 18 9.27 12.94 11.83
C GLU A 18 8.76 11.81 12.73
N SER A 19 7.59 11.23 12.39
CA SER A 19 7.03 10.12 13.17
C SER A 19 7.96 8.90 13.16
N VAL A 20 8.58 8.60 12.02
CA VAL A 20 9.54 7.51 11.88
C VAL A 20 10.83 7.82 12.63
N GLN A 21 11.36 9.04 12.50
CA GLN A 21 12.59 9.47 13.18
C GLN A 21 12.46 9.44 14.70
N ARG A 22 11.27 9.74 15.21
CA ARG A 22 10.94 9.66 16.65
C ARG A 22 10.58 8.25 17.13
N GLY A 23 10.54 7.27 16.23
CA GLY A 23 10.13 5.90 16.57
C GLY A 23 8.64 5.74 16.87
N PHE A 24 7.82 6.75 16.56
CA PHE A 24 6.37 6.70 16.75
C PHE A 24 5.68 6.19 15.47
N ILE A 25 5.57 4.88 15.36
CA ILE A 25 4.99 4.21 14.20
C ILE A 25 3.73 3.46 14.67
N PRO A 26 2.52 4.02 14.42
CA PRO A 26 1.29 3.33 14.77
C PRO A 26 1.13 2.06 13.91
N HIS A 27 0.54 1.01 14.48
CA HIS A 27 0.28 -0.25 13.77
C HIS A 27 -0.72 -0.11 12.62
N ALA A 28 -1.62 0.88 12.69
CA ALA A 28 -2.55 1.23 11.61
C ALA A 28 -2.55 2.72 11.34
N ARG A 29 -2.63 3.11 10.06
CA ARG A 29 -2.67 4.51 9.63
C ARG A 29 -3.63 4.67 8.45
N ILE A 30 -4.51 5.64 8.53
CA ILE A 30 -5.48 5.96 7.48
C ILE A 30 -5.03 7.23 6.77
N PHE A 31 -4.92 7.17 5.44
CA PHE A 31 -4.74 8.32 4.57
C PHE A 31 -6.09 8.71 3.99
N HIS A 32 -6.66 9.80 4.48
CA HIS A 32 -7.96 10.32 4.04
C HIS A 32 -7.76 11.60 3.21
N GLY A 33 -8.61 11.80 2.21
CA GLY A 33 -8.58 12.99 1.35
C GLY A 33 -9.25 12.76 0.00
N PRO A 34 -9.35 13.80 -0.85
CA PRO A 34 -9.97 13.71 -2.18
C PRO A 34 -9.30 12.66 -3.07
N GLU A 35 -10.04 12.19 -4.07
CA GLU A 35 -9.49 11.34 -5.12
C GLU A 35 -8.38 12.08 -5.88
N GLY A 36 -7.35 11.36 -6.30
CA GLY A 36 -6.24 11.94 -7.07
C GLY A 36 -5.20 12.72 -6.25
N VAL A 37 -5.39 12.95 -4.94
CA VAL A 37 -4.45 13.74 -4.11
C VAL A 37 -3.11 13.03 -3.85
N GLY A 38 -2.96 11.77 -4.25
CA GLY A 38 -1.70 11.04 -4.08
C GLY A 38 -1.62 10.17 -2.81
N LYS A 39 -2.75 9.73 -2.25
CA LYS A 39 -2.78 8.88 -1.03
C LYS A 39 -1.99 7.58 -1.19
N LEU A 40 -2.19 6.85 -2.30
CA LEU A 40 -1.52 5.58 -2.55
C LEU A 40 -0.01 5.75 -2.80
N PRO A 41 0.45 6.67 -3.68
CA PRO A 41 1.87 7.00 -3.78
C PRO A 41 2.50 7.37 -2.44
N LEU A 42 1.79 8.14 -1.61
CA LEU A 42 2.25 8.52 -0.28
C LEU A 42 2.42 7.32 0.66
N ALA A 43 1.45 6.39 0.65
CA ALA A 43 1.52 5.17 1.44
C ALA A 43 2.70 4.28 1.02
N ILE A 44 2.96 4.16 -0.29
CA ILE A 44 4.10 3.40 -0.82
C ILE A 44 5.44 4.06 -0.46
N ALA A 45 5.55 5.38 -0.60
CA ALA A 45 6.75 6.13 -0.20
C ALA A 45 7.01 6.00 1.30
N TYR A 46 5.97 6.07 2.13
CA TYR A 46 6.06 5.87 3.57
C TYR A 46 6.52 4.45 3.92
N ALA A 47 5.94 3.42 3.30
CA ALA A 47 6.36 2.03 3.48
C ALA A 47 7.83 1.81 3.10
N ARG A 48 8.28 2.42 1.99
CA ARG A 48 9.69 2.44 1.58
C ARG A 48 10.58 3.10 2.63
N TYR A 49 10.19 4.28 3.13
CA TYR A 49 10.95 5.01 4.13
C TYR A 49 11.07 4.22 5.44
N LEU A 50 9.99 3.56 5.88
CA LEU A 50 9.98 2.68 7.05
C LEU A 50 11.00 1.55 6.94
N ASN A 51 11.13 0.96 5.76
CA ASN A 51 11.96 -0.23 5.51
C ASN A 51 13.30 0.09 4.84
N CYS A 52 13.65 1.35 4.65
CA CYS A 52 14.94 1.76 4.14
C CYS A 52 16.03 1.56 5.19
N SER A 53 17.13 0.88 4.83
CA SER A 53 18.25 0.64 5.74
C SER A 53 19.07 1.90 6.03
N PHE A 54 19.12 2.83 5.09
CA PHE A 54 19.91 4.08 5.18
C PHE A 54 19.04 5.29 4.87
N ARG A 55 18.08 5.57 5.75
CA ARG A 55 17.14 6.70 5.59
C ARG A 55 17.89 8.03 5.59
N GLY A 56 17.56 8.87 4.61
CA GLY A 56 17.95 10.29 4.63
C GLY A 56 17.07 11.10 5.59
N ALA A 57 17.36 12.38 5.67
CA ALA A 57 16.59 13.31 6.51
C ALA A 57 15.12 13.40 6.08
N ASP A 58 14.86 13.37 4.78
CA ASP A 58 13.54 13.64 4.22
C ASP A 58 12.98 12.50 3.36
N ASP A 59 13.82 11.52 2.94
CA ASP A 59 13.40 10.45 2.04
C ASP A 59 14.27 9.19 2.20
N ALA A 60 13.83 8.09 1.59
CA ALA A 60 14.59 6.85 1.50
C ALA A 60 15.83 7.02 0.61
N CYS A 61 16.91 6.27 0.90
CA CYS A 61 18.20 6.44 0.22
C CYS A 61 18.16 6.10 -1.29
N GLY A 62 17.35 5.14 -1.71
CA GLY A 62 17.25 4.70 -3.10
C GLY A 62 18.27 3.62 -3.52
N GLU A 63 19.28 3.35 -2.71
CA GLU A 63 20.43 2.52 -3.08
C GLU A 63 20.50 1.19 -2.32
N CYS A 64 19.86 1.10 -1.15
CA CYS A 64 19.92 -0.12 -0.36
C CYS A 64 19.08 -1.26 -0.99
N PRO A 65 19.38 -2.54 -0.66
CA PRO A 65 18.64 -3.68 -1.20
C PRO A 65 17.12 -3.59 -1.02
N SER A 66 16.66 -3.06 0.12
CA SER A 66 15.23 -2.81 0.37
C SER A 66 14.66 -1.81 -0.64
N CYS A 67 15.34 -0.66 -0.87
CA CYS A 67 14.89 0.33 -1.85
C CYS A 67 14.80 -0.25 -3.26
N HIS A 68 15.76 -1.06 -3.70
CA HIS A 68 15.71 -1.73 -5.01
C HIS A 68 14.52 -2.70 -5.14
N LYS A 69 14.14 -3.39 -4.05
CA LYS A 69 12.93 -4.23 -4.05
C LYS A 69 11.65 -3.39 -4.09
N PHE A 70 11.63 -2.24 -3.41
CA PHE A 70 10.52 -1.28 -3.48
C PHE A 70 10.39 -0.63 -4.86
N ASP A 71 11.49 -0.45 -5.64
CA ASP A 71 11.42 0.05 -7.02
C ASP A 71 10.59 -0.88 -7.90
N LYS A 72 10.68 -2.17 -7.66
CA LYS A 72 9.90 -3.21 -8.35
C LYS A 72 8.57 -3.53 -7.67
N LEU A 73 8.21 -2.84 -6.57
CA LEU A 73 7.06 -3.16 -5.72
C LEU A 73 7.00 -4.64 -5.31
N ALA A 74 8.17 -5.25 -5.15
CA ALA A 74 8.35 -6.68 -4.91
C ALA A 74 9.12 -6.97 -3.61
N HIS A 75 9.05 -6.04 -2.64
CA HIS A 75 9.62 -6.28 -1.32
C HIS A 75 8.81 -7.36 -0.60
N PRO A 76 9.43 -8.41 0.01
CA PRO A 76 8.72 -9.53 0.62
C PRO A 76 7.82 -9.12 1.80
N ASP A 77 8.16 -8.03 2.49
CA ASP A 77 7.37 -7.49 3.60
C ASP A 77 6.43 -6.34 3.17
N LEU A 78 6.23 -6.13 1.85
CA LEU A 78 5.25 -5.21 1.27
C LEU A 78 4.12 -5.97 0.62
N HIS A 79 2.91 -5.80 1.13
CA HIS A 79 1.70 -6.44 0.63
C HIS A 79 0.69 -5.40 0.17
N PHE A 80 -0.09 -5.76 -0.84
CA PHE A 80 -1.16 -4.92 -1.37
C PHE A 80 -2.50 -5.64 -1.27
N VAL A 81 -3.53 -4.86 -0.99
CA VAL A 81 -4.95 -5.24 -1.10
C VAL A 81 -5.64 -4.13 -1.88
N PHE A 82 -6.35 -4.50 -2.93
CA PHE A 82 -7.00 -3.56 -3.83
C PHE A 82 -8.24 -4.18 -4.47
N PRO A 83 -9.19 -3.36 -4.97
CA PRO A 83 -10.38 -3.87 -5.62
C PRO A 83 -10.07 -4.73 -6.84
N VAL A 84 -10.71 -5.88 -6.92
CA VAL A 84 -10.62 -6.85 -8.01
C VAL A 84 -11.99 -7.25 -8.50
N VAL A 85 -12.08 -8.15 -9.49
CA VAL A 85 -13.33 -8.63 -10.09
C VAL A 85 -13.47 -10.13 -9.96
N LYS A 86 -14.67 -10.65 -10.23
CA LYS A 86 -14.96 -12.10 -10.31
C LYS A 86 -14.63 -12.86 -9.02
N SER A 87 -14.83 -12.24 -7.85
CA SER A 87 -14.56 -12.84 -6.54
C SER A 87 -13.14 -13.39 -6.36
N LYS A 88 -12.18 -12.83 -7.08
CA LYS A 88 -10.75 -13.14 -6.93
C LYS A 88 -10.16 -12.43 -5.71
N VAL A 89 -8.89 -12.71 -5.43
CA VAL A 89 -8.09 -11.98 -4.43
C VAL A 89 -7.03 -11.13 -5.10
N SER A 90 -6.54 -10.11 -4.40
CA SER A 90 -5.57 -9.14 -4.93
C SER A 90 -4.30 -9.81 -5.46
N ASP A 91 -3.85 -10.89 -4.84
CA ASP A 91 -2.65 -11.63 -5.26
C ASP A 91 -2.75 -12.20 -6.67
N GLU A 92 -3.94 -12.53 -7.14
CA GLU A 92 -4.16 -13.05 -8.50
C GLU A 92 -3.91 -12.01 -9.60
N TYR A 93 -3.89 -10.72 -9.23
CA TYR A 93 -3.62 -9.59 -10.13
C TYR A 93 -2.35 -8.82 -9.75
N LEU A 94 -1.50 -9.39 -8.91
CA LEU A 94 -0.33 -8.67 -8.39
C LEU A 94 0.71 -8.32 -9.48
N PRO A 95 0.95 -9.14 -10.52
CA PRO A 95 1.83 -8.76 -11.63
C PRO A 95 1.30 -7.53 -12.38
N GLU A 96 0.02 -7.52 -12.74
CA GLU A 96 -0.65 -6.41 -13.45
C GLU A 96 -0.66 -5.15 -12.57
N TRP A 97 -0.91 -5.30 -11.27
CA TRP A 97 -0.89 -4.22 -10.30
C TRP A 97 0.49 -3.55 -10.21
N ARG A 98 1.56 -4.35 -10.15
CA ARG A 98 2.93 -3.84 -10.11
C ARG A 98 3.30 -3.10 -11.39
N GLN A 99 2.96 -3.65 -12.55
CA GLN A 99 3.16 -2.99 -13.83
C GLN A 99 2.39 -1.68 -13.88
N PHE A 100 1.11 -1.69 -13.54
CA PHE A 100 0.26 -0.51 -13.54
C PHE A 100 0.81 0.62 -12.65
N LEU A 101 1.25 0.30 -11.43
CA LEU A 101 1.85 1.25 -10.51
C LEU A 101 3.23 1.77 -10.97
N SER A 102 3.96 1.00 -11.77
CA SER A 102 5.23 1.45 -12.33
C SER A 102 5.04 2.51 -13.43
N GLU A 103 3.91 2.47 -14.13
CA GLU A 103 3.59 3.38 -15.22
C GLU A 103 2.78 4.61 -14.76
N LYS A 104 1.96 4.46 -13.71
CA LYS A 104 1.02 5.48 -13.27
C LYS A 104 1.06 5.67 -11.76
N HIS A 105 1.31 6.89 -11.33
CA HIS A 105 1.29 7.26 -9.91
C HIS A 105 -0.04 7.86 -9.44
N TYR A 106 -0.77 8.52 -10.35
CA TYR A 106 -2.08 9.14 -10.11
C TYR A 106 -3.11 8.53 -11.05
N PHE A 107 -4.13 7.89 -10.49
CA PHE A 107 -5.16 7.18 -11.25
C PHE A 107 -6.42 6.95 -10.41
N THR A 108 -7.47 6.55 -11.07
CA THR A 108 -8.76 6.21 -10.48
C THR A 108 -9.01 4.70 -10.50
N LEU A 109 -10.05 4.24 -9.81
CA LEU A 109 -10.50 2.85 -9.88
C LEU A 109 -10.82 2.43 -11.33
N SER A 110 -11.44 3.33 -12.11
CA SER A 110 -11.75 3.07 -13.52
C SER A 110 -10.50 2.80 -14.35
N ASN A 111 -9.41 3.54 -14.12
CA ASN A 111 -8.15 3.29 -14.82
C ASN A 111 -7.59 1.89 -14.48
N TRP A 112 -7.66 1.49 -13.21
CA TRP A 112 -7.23 0.16 -12.79
C TRP A 112 -8.09 -0.94 -13.41
N LEU A 113 -9.43 -0.83 -13.34
CA LEU A 113 -10.33 -1.80 -13.93
C LEU A 113 -10.16 -1.92 -15.45
N SER A 114 -9.85 -0.82 -16.12
CA SER A 114 -9.51 -0.83 -17.56
C SER A 114 -8.21 -1.59 -17.84
N CYS A 115 -7.24 -1.53 -16.95
CA CYS A 115 -5.97 -2.25 -17.10
C CYS A 115 -6.15 -3.79 -17.05
N ILE A 116 -7.15 -4.26 -16.33
CA ILE A 116 -7.48 -5.69 -16.20
C ILE A 116 -8.68 -6.13 -17.04
N ASP A 117 -9.01 -5.38 -18.11
CA ASP A 117 -10.13 -5.66 -19.02
C ASP A 117 -11.49 -5.83 -18.32
N ALA A 118 -11.73 -5.01 -17.30
CA ALA A 118 -12.93 -5.09 -16.46
C ALA A 118 -13.68 -3.75 -16.33
N GLN A 119 -13.73 -2.93 -17.39
CA GLN A 119 -14.26 -1.56 -17.39
C GLN A 119 -15.71 -1.46 -16.92
N ASN A 120 -16.51 -2.49 -17.20
CA ASN A 120 -17.94 -2.54 -16.88
C ASN A 120 -18.24 -3.29 -15.57
N ALA A 121 -17.20 -3.72 -14.84
CA ALA A 121 -17.37 -4.46 -13.61
C ALA A 121 -17.28 -3.55 -12.39
N GLN A 122 -17.96 -3.94 -11.32
CA GLN A 122 -17.80 -3.33 -10.03
C GLN A 122 -16.58 -3.94 -9.33
N GLY A 123 -15.50 -3.14 -9.18
CA GLY A 123 -14.32 -3.56 -8.42
C GLY A 123 -14.62 -3.58 -6.92
N LEU A 124 -14.34 -4.71 -6.27
CA LEU A 124 -14.56 -4.92 -4.84
C LEU A 124 -13.37 -5.63 -4.20
N ILE A 125 -13.18 -5.43 -2.91
CA ILE A 125 -12.32 -6.25 -2.06
C ILE A 125 -13.25 -7.32 -1.43
N TYR A 126 -13.20 -8.53 -1.96
CA TYR A 126 -14.15 -9.59 -1.62
C TYR A 126 -13.89 -10.20 -0.24
N ALA A 127 -14.88 -10.91 0.30
CA ALA A 127 -14.79 -11.56 1.62
C ALA A 127 -13.59 -12.53 1.75
N ARG A 128 -13.21 -13.20 0.67
CA ARG A 128 -12.05 -14.12 0.62
C ARG A 128 -10.71 -13.42 0.91
N GLU A 129 -10.60 -12.12 0.58
CA GLU A 129 -9.39 -11.35 0.85
C GLU A 129 -9.03 -11.33 2.34
N SER A 130 -10.02 -11.43 3.24
CA SER A 130 -9.78 -11.44 4.69
C SER A 130 -8.87 -12.58 5.14
N GLU A 131 -8.97 -13.74 4.54
CA GLU A 131 -8.14 -14.91 4.88
C GLU A 131 -6.68 -14.67 4.44
N GLU A 132 -6.48 -14.10 3.26
CA GLU A 132 -5.16 -13.72 2.76
C GLU A 132 -4.52 -12.61 3.60
N ILE A 133 -5.29 -11.60 4.00
CA ILE A 133 -4.84 -10.53 4.89
C ILE A 133 -4.35 -11.12 6.21
N ILE A 134 -5.19 -11.91 6.87
CA ILE A 134 -4.87 -12.55 8.16
C ILE A 134 -3.64 -13.45 8.03
N ARG A 135 -3.60 -14.28 7.00
CA ARG A 135 -2.46 -15.16 6.74
C ARG A 135 -1.15 -14.38 6.62
N LYS A 136 -1.13 -13.31 5.81
CA LYS A 136 0.05 -12.49 5.57
C LYS A 136 0.49 -11.74 6.82
N LEU A 137 -0.44 -11.15 7.55
CA LEU A 137 -0.12 -10.35 8.75
C LEU A 137 0.40 -11.23 9.90
N ASN A 138 -0.08 -12.46 10.02
CA ASN A 138 0.39 -13.41 11.04
C ASN A 138 1.77 -14.01 10.74
N LEU A 139 2.28 -13.93 9.53
CA LEU A 139 3.64 -14.35 9.22
C LEU A 139 4.65 -13.37 9.85
N LYS A 140 5.79 -13.88 10.31
CA LYS A 140 6.90 -13.02 10.74
C LYS A 140 7.41 -12.16 9.59
N VAL A 141 7.99 -11.02 9.89
CA VAL A 141 8.75 -10.22 8.90
C VAL A 141 9.85 -11.08 8.29
N TYR A 142 10.10 -10.91 7.01
CA TYR A 142 11.09 -11.69 6.28
C TYR A 142 12.50 -11.09 6.42
N GLU A 143 12.64 -9.81 6.14
CA GLU A 143 13.96 -9.13 6.13
C GLU A 143 13.93 -7.68 6.61
N ALA A 144 12.77 -7.04 6.59
CA ALA A 144 12.62 -5.63 6.93
C ALA A 144 12.26 -5.42 8.41
N PRO A 145 12.45 -4.21 8.97
CA PRO A 145 11.96 -3.87 10.30
C PRO A 145 10.44 -3.98 10.45
N TYR A 146 9.71 -3.71 9.38
CA TYR A 146 8.25 -3.66 9.39
C TYR A 146 7.64 -4.44 8.23
N LYS A 147 6.62 -5.24 8.52
CA LYS A 147 5.69 -5.74 7.52
C LYS A 147 4.64 -4.68 7.26
N VAL A 148 4.45 -4.33 6.02
CA VAL A 148 3.51 -3.29 5.61
C VAL A 148 2.47 -3.86 4.66
N MET A 149 1.20 -3.65 5.01
CA MET A 149 0.08 -3.96 4.11
C MET A 149 -0.62 -2.65 3.74
N ILE A 150 -0.70 -2.38 2.45
CA ILE A 150 -1.38 -1.21 1.90
C ILE A 150 -2.73 -1.66 1.35
N VAL A 151 -3.81 -1.17 1.94
CA VAL A 151 -5.17 -1.39 1.45
C VAL A 151 -5.60 -0.16 0.66
N TRP A 152 -5.75 -0.31 -0.65
CA TRP A 152 -6.24 0.76 -1.52
C TRP A 152 -7.75 0.67 -1.67
N LEU A 153 -8.45 1.80 -1.45
CA LEU A 153 -9.91 1.95 -1.48
C LEU A 153 -10.62 0.98 -0.48
N PRO A 154 -10.31 1.07 0.82
CA PRO A 154 -10.93 0.21 1.84
C PRO A 154 -12.46 0.32 1.88
N GLU A 155 -13.04 1.44 1.41
CA GLU A 155 -14.49 1.63 1.25
C GLU A 155 -15.13 0.69 0.21
N LYS A 156 -14.33 0.01 -0.62
CA LYS A 156 -14.77 -1.05 -1.54
C LYS A 156 -14.71 -2.44 -0.93
N MET A 157 -14.40 -2.54 0.35
CA MET A 157 -14.29 -3.81 1.04
C MET A 157 -15.68 -4.36 1.39
N HIS A 158 -15.86 -5.66 1.15
CA HIS A 158 -17.05 -6.37 1.59
C HIS A 158 -17.16 -6.33 3.13
N GLU A 159 -18.33 -6.12 3.68
CA GLU A 159 -18.56 -5.93 5.11
C GLU A 159 -17.91 -7.03 5.98
N SER A 160 -18.04 -8.29 5.58
CA SER A 160 -17.43 -9.40 6.32
C SER A 160 -15.91 -9.36 6.35
N CYS A 161 -15.27 -8.84 5.29
CA CYS A 161 -13.82 -8.63 5.23
C CYS A 161 -13.43 -7.45 6.14
N ALA A 162 -14.16 -6.35 6.06
CA ALA A 162 -13.94 -5.16 6.88
C ALA A 162 -14.02 -5.48 8.38
N ASN A 163 -15.05 -6.22 8.81
CA ASN A 163 -15.25 -6.61 10.20
C ASN A 163 -14.10 -7.51 10.74
N LYS A 164 -13.55 -8.37 9.91
CA LYS A 164 -12.38 -9.17 10.31
C LYS A 164 -11.11 -8.31 10.41
N LEU A 165 -10.94 -7.35 9.49
CA LEU A 165 -9.80 -6.44 9.52
C LEU A 165 -9.84 -5.49 10.72
N LEU A 166 -11.02 -4.99 11.09
CA LEU A 166 -11.19 -4.13 12.28
C LEU A 166 -10.65 -4.78 13.54
N LYS A 167 -10.92 -6.06 13.75
CA LYS A 167 -10.40 -6.80 14.93
C LYS A 167 -8.88 -6.80 14.99
N MET A 168 -8.21 -6.90 13.84
CA MET A 168 -6.75 -6.87 13.76
C MET A 168 -6.17 -5.46 13.93
N VAL A 169 -6.96 -4.43 13.64
CA VAL A 169 -6.55 -3.02 13.78
C VAL A 169 -6.73 -2.55 15.24
N GLU A 170 -7.66 -3.15 15.97
CA GLU A 170 -7.96 -2.81 17.37
C GLU A 170 -7.04 -3.55 18.38
N GLU A 171 -6.49 -4.71 18.01
CA GLU A 171 -5.57 -5.53 18.81
C GLU A 171 -4.10 -5.06 18.64
#